data_92600848b51332035941a220f084aa30
#
_entry.id   92600848b51332035941a220f084aa30
#
_cell.length_a   1.000
_cell.length_b   1.000
_cell.length_c   1.000
_cell.angle_alpha   90.00
_cell.angle_beta   90.00
_cell.angle_gamma   90.00
#
_symmetry.space_group_name_H-M   'P 1'
#
loop_
_entity.id
_entity.type
_entity.pdbx_description
1 polymer ?
#
loop_
_entity_poly.entity_id
_entity_poly.type
_entity_poly.pdbx_seq_one_letter_code
_entity_poly.pdbx_strand_id
1 'polypeptide(L)'
;ACLQGRTGILIYGGGDLMNMAVNIAGVEWKNPVTTASGTFGSGEEFSEFVDLNRLGAVTTKGVANVPWPGNPTPRVAEVYGGMMNAIGLQNPGIDLFCKRDIPFLRKYDTKIIVNVCGKSEQDYCEVVERLGDEDVDMLEINISCPNVKEGGIAFGQNPKAAESITKAVKKYAKQPVIMKLSPNVTDITEMARAVEAGGADVVSLINTLTGMKIDINRKTFAIANKTGGMSGPAVHPIAVRMVYQVAQAVKLPIIGMGGIASAEDAIEMILAGANAVSVGTANFHNPAVTMEIVDG
;
A
#
# COMPACT_ATOMS: atom_id res chain seq x y z
N ALA A 1 -19.14 -22.92 6.24
CA ALA A 1 -19.23 -22.12 5.03
C ALA A 1 -17.84 -22.09 4.40
N CYS A 2 -17.70 -22.56 3.17
CA CYS A 2 -16.44 -22.51 2.45
C CYS A 2 -16.15 -21.03 2.09
N LEU A 3 -14.99 -20.51 2.47
CA LEU A 3 -14.52 -19.20 2.03
C LEU A 3 -14.16 -19.33 0.54
N GLN A 4 -14.92 -18.71 -0.33
CA GLN A 4 -14.58 -18.58 -1.74
C GLN A 4 -13.98 -17.19 -1.96
N GLY A 5 -12.71 -17.14 -2.39
CA GLY A 5 -12.06 -15.89 -2.76
C GLY A 5 -12.78 -15.20 -3.91
N ARG A 6 -12.79 -13.86 -3.94
CA ARG A 6 -13.40 -13.04 -5.00
C ARG A 6 -12.64 -13.06 -6.34
N THR A 7 -11.44 -13.59 -6.36
CA THR A 7 -10.50 -13.49 -7.48
C THR A 7 -10.85 -14.36 -8.69
N GLY A 8 -11.79 -15.29 -8.57
CA GLY A 8 -12.02 -16.29 -9.62
C GLY A 8 -10.83 -17.23 -9.86
N ILE A 9 -9.80 -17.18 -9.01
CA ILE A 9 -8.69 -18.12 -9.03
C ILE A 9 -9.25 -19.46 -8.59
N LEU A 10 -9.47 -20.35 -9.55
CA LEU A 10 -9.86 -21.74 -9.30
C LEU A 10 -8.60 -22.52 -8.89
N ILE A 11 -8.49 -22.85 -7.63
CA ILE A 11 -7.45 -23.77 -7.13
C ILE A 11 -7.88 -25.18 -7.53
N TYR A 12 -7.50 -25.63 -8.70
CA TYR A 12 -7.63 -27.02 -9.13
C TYR A 12 -6.27 -27.68 -9.15
N GLY A 13 -6.11 -28.76 -8.38
CA GLY A 13 -4.95 -29.65 -8.47
C GLY A 13 -4.98 -30.41 -9.80
N GLY A 14 -4.03 -30.14 -10.67
CA GLY A 14 -3.81 -30.87 -11.92
C GLY A 14 -2.87 -30.07 -12.83
N GLY A 15 -1.71 -30.58 -13.05
CA GLY A 15 -0.56 -30.33 -13.94
C GLY A 15 -0.52 -29.29 -15.06
N ASP A 16 -1.49 -28.39 -15.16
CA ASP A 16 -1.44 -27.25 -16.09
C ASP A 16 -0.91 -26.01 -15.35
N LEU A 17 -0.08 -25.23 -16.04
CA LEU A 17 0.40 -23.92 -15.55
C LEU A 17 -0.80 -23.09 -15.09
N MET A 18 -0.95 -22.88 -13.78
CA MET A 18 -2.03 -22.09 -13.23
C MET A 18 -1.90 -20.65 -13.75
N ASN A 19 -2.96 -20.14 -14.37
CA ASN A 19 -3.03 -18.74 -14.75
C ASN A 19 -3.28 -17.90 -13.48
N MET A 20 -2.25 -17.22 -12.99
CA MET A 20 -2.33 -16.32 -11.84
C MET A 20 -2.70 -14.88 -12.22
N ALA A 21 -2.97 -14.61 -13.51
CA ALA A 21 -3.33 -13.26 -13.95
C ALA A 21 -4.60 -12.77 -13.26
N VAL A 22 -4.60 -11.52 -12.83
CA VAL A 22 -5.74 -10.87 -12.19
C VAL A 22 -6.02 -9.54 -12.86
N ASN A 23 -7.30 -9.18 -12.95
CA ASN A 23 -7.73 -7.87 -13.42
C ASN A 23 -8.10 -6.98 -12.22
N ILE A 24 -7.39 -5.87 -12.05
CA ILE A 24 -7.64 -4.91 -10.99
C ILE A 24 -8.13 -3.61 -11.62
N ALA A 25 -9.44 -3.39 -11.59
CA ALA A 25 -10.10 -2.21 -12.15
C ALA A 25 -9.71 -1.92 -13.61
N GLY A 26 -9.67 -2.97 -14.44
CA GLY A 26 -9.34 -2.87 -15.87
C GLY A 26 -7.83 -2.99 -16.18
N VAL A 27 -6.97 -3.03 -15.18
CA VAL A 27 -5.51 -3.24 -15.35
C VAL A 27 -5.18 -4.71 -15.14
N GLU A 28 -4.67 -5.37 -16.17
CA GLU A 28 -4.26 -6.77 -16.14
C GLU A 28 -2.87 -6.90 -15.48
N TRP A 29 -2.78 -7.68 -14.39
CA TRP A 29 -1.53 -8.05 -13.73
C TRP A 29 -1.23 -9.52 -14.00
N LYS A 30 0.02 -9.87 -14.23
CA LYS A 30 0.43 -11.27 -14.51
C LYS A 30 0.29 -12.22 -13.31
N ASN A 31 0.29 -11.67 -12.10
CA ASN A 31 0.01 -12.38 -10.84
C ASN A 31 -0.47 -11.38 -9.78
N PRO A 32 -1.08 -11.81 -8.67
CA PRO A 32 -1.68 -10.92 -7.68
C PRO A 32 -0.70 -10.26 -6.70
N VAL A 33 0.62 -10.35 -6.93
CA VAL A 33 1.62 -9.87 -5.96
C VAL A 33 2.19 -8.52 -6.36
N THR A 34 2.11 -7.55 -5.44
CA THR A 34 2.78 -6.25 -5.53
C THR A 34 3.59 -5.95 -4.27
N THR A 35 4.36 -4.89 -4.29
CA THR A 35 5.13 -4.38 -3.15
C THR A 35 4.36 -3.29 -2.40
N ALA A 36 4.60 -3.14 -1.08
CA ALA A 36 3.99 -2.07 -0.31
C ALA A 36 4.82 -0.78 -0.37
N SER A 37 4.15 0.33 -0.59
CA SER A 37 4.80 1.64 -0.59
C SER A 37 5.64 1.89 0.67
N GLY A 38 6.85 2.38 0.46
CA GLY A 38 7.80 2.72 1.53
C GLY A 38 8.70 1.59 1.99
N THR A 39 8.55 0.37 1.45
CA THR A 39 9.39 -0.79 1.80
C THR A 39 10.20 -1.32 0.62
N PHE A 40 10.05 -0.72 -0.56
CA PHE A 40 10.67 -1.17 -1.80
C PHE A 40 11.26 -0.02 -2.64
N GLY A 41 11.29 1.20 -2.08
CA GLY A 41 11.68 2.40 -2.83
C GLY A 41 10.86 2.57 -4.10
N SER A 42 11.52 2.80 -5.21
CA SER A 42 10.96 2.69 -6.57
C SER A 42 11.51 1.46 -7.31
N GLY A 43 11.99 0.46 -6.57
CA GLY A 43 12.46 -0.82 -7.08
C GLY A 43 13.93 -0.87 -7.49
N GLU A 44 14.66 0.26 -7.57
CA GLU A 44 16.04 0.29 -8.07
C GLU A 44 16.96 -0.58 -7.21
N GLU A 45 16.99 -0.36 -5.91
CA GLU A 45 17.83 -1.15 -5.00
C GLU A 45 17.42 -2.62 -4.95
N PHE A 46 16.14 -2.91 -5.05
CA PHE A 46 15.63 -4.29 -5.00
C PHE A 46 15.81 -5.03 -6.33
N SER A 47 15.97 -4.34 -7.44
CA SER A 47 16.25 -4.97 -8.75
C SER A 47 17.57 -5.74 -8.79
N GLU A 48 18.46 -5.50 -7.83
CA GLU A 48 19.70 -6.28 -7.65
C GLU A 48 19.45 -7.66 -7.03
N PHE A 49 18.29 -7.86 -6.37
CA PHE A 49 17.94 -9.09 -5.65
C PHE A 49 16.80 -9.86 -6.31
N VAL A 50 15.92 -9.17 -7.02
CA VAL A 50 14.71 -9.76 -7.61
C VAL A 50 14.50 -9.30 -9.04
N ASP A 51 13.97 -10.19 -9.87
CA ASP A 51 13.54 -9.85 -11.23
C ASP A 51 12.17 -9.16 -11.19
N LEU A 52 12.15 -7.84 -11.36
CA LEU A 52 10.93 -7.04 -11.35
C LEU A 52 9.95 -7.44 -12.48
N ASN A 53 10.41 -8.07 -13.56
CA ASN A 53 9.54 -8.58 -14.61
C ASN A 53 8.58 -9.67 -14.11
N ARG A 54 8.89 -10.33 -12.99
CA ARG A 54 8.07 -11.38 -12.41
C ARG A 54 6.96 -10.87 -11.49
N LEU A 55 7.03 -9.61 -11.04
CA LEU A 55 6.00 -9.01 -10.20
C LEU A 55 4.77 -8.61 -11.02
N GLY A 56 3.59 -8.79 -10.43
CA GLY A 56 2.33 -8.30 -11.00
C GLY A 56 2.31 -6.77 -11.06
N ALA A 57 2.79 -6.12 -10.00
CA ALA A 57 2.98 -4.68 -9.95
C ALA A 57 4.10 -4.28 -8.98
N VAL A 58 4.63 -3.07 -9.14
CA VAL A 58 5.49 -2.39 -8.16
C VAL A 58 4.75 -1.16 -7.65
N THR A 59 4.52 -1.09 -6.34
CA THR A 59 3.99 0.12 -5.70
C THR A 59 5.16 0.96 -5.18
N THR A 60 5.29 2.17 -5.70
CA THR A 60 6.42 3.05 -5.43
C THR A 60 6.37 3.67 -4.04
N LYS A 61 7.49 4.27 -3.63
CA LYS A 61 7.51 5.20 -2.50
C LYS A 61 6.52 6.33 -2.72
N GLY A 62 5.88 6.78 -1.62
CA GLY A 62 4.96 7.92 -1.69
C GLY A 62 5.63 9.16 -2.28
N VAL A 63 4.94 9.80 -3.22
CA VAL A 63 5.40 10.99 -3.95
C VAL A 63 4.50 12.17 -3.59
N ALA A 64 5.10 13.31 -3.27
CA ALA A 64 4.43 14.58 -3.01
C ALA A 64 4.71 15.60 -4.11
N ASN A 65 3.95 16.71 -4.11
CA ASN A 65 4.14 17.80 -5.06
C ASN A 65 5.53 18.47 -4.95
N VAL A 66 6.14 18.43 -3.76
CA VAL A 66 7.49 18.92 -3.48
C VAL A 66 8.32 17.89 -2.70
N PRO A 67 9.66 17.98 -2.67
CA PRO A 67 10.49 17.10 -1.87
C PRO A 67 10.21 17.24 -0.37
N TRP A 68 10.12 16.09 0.34
CA TRP A 68 9.99 16.07 1.80
C TRP A 68 11.19 15.36 2.45
N PRO A 69 11.82 15.96 3.49
CA PRO A 69 12.99 15.38 4.16
C PRO A 69 12.64 14.20 5.09
N GLY A 70 11.35 14.03 5.42
CA GLY A 70 10.92 13.08 6.44
C GLY A 70 11.16 13.57 7.87
N ASN A 71 10.94 12.65 8.83
CA ASN A 71 11.11 12.93 10.25
C ASN A 71 12.57 12.80 10.70
N PRO A 72 12.96 13.41 11.85
CA PRO A 72 14.26 13.20 12.47
C PRO A 72 14.52 11.74 12.86
N THR A 73 15.79 11.35 12.88
CA THR A 73 16.24 10.04 13.37
C THR A 73 16.44 10.05 14.91
N PRO A 74 16.37 8.87 15.58
CA PRO A 74 16.04 7.54 15.05
C PRO A 74 14.56 7.43 14.69
N ARG A 75 14.24 6.82 13.54
CA ARG A 75 12.88 6.76 13.02
C ARG A 75 12.40 5.35 12.65
N VAL A 76 13.19 4.35 13.02
CA VAL A 76 12.90 2.92 12.92
C VAL A 76 13.30 2.23 14.20
N ALA A 77 12.52 1.26 14.66
CA ALA A 77 12.84 0.42 15.80
C ALA A 77 12.24 -0.98 15.62
N GLU A 78 13.00 -2.01 15.94
CA GLU A 78 12.47 -3.37 16.02
C GLU A 78 11.52 -3.51 17.21
N VAL A 79 10.47 -4.30 17.03
CA VAL A 79 9.54 -4.70 18.08
C VAL A 79 9.28 -6.20 17.98
N TYR A 80 8.67 -6.79 19.00
CA TYR A 80 8.33 -8.19 18.97
C TYR A 80 7.33 -8.47 17.83
N GLY A 81 7.72 -9.36 16.92
CA GLY A 81 6.90 -9.74 15.76
C GLY A 81 6.81 -8.70 14.64
N GLY A 82 7.74 -7.72 14.57
CA GLY A 82 7.75 -6.74 13.49
C GLY A 82 8.65 -5.54 13.75
N MET A 83 8.27 -4.41 13.19
CA MET A 83 9.01 -3.16 13.34
C MET A 83 8.07 -1.96 13.48
N MET A 84 8.61 -0.89 14.05
CA MET A 84 7.98 0.43 14.08
C MET A 84 8.74 1.39 13.18
N ASN A 85 8.00 2.24 12.48
CA ASN A 85 8.60 3.33 11.72
C ASN A 85 7.83 4.65 11.88
N ALA A 86 8.57 5.73 11.77
CA ALA A 86 8.07 7.09 11.64
C ALA A 86 8.91 7.84 10.59
N ILE A 87 8.98 7.30 9.37
CA ILE A 87 9.80 7.86 8.28
C ILE A 87 9.36 9.28 7.92
N GLY A 88 8.05 9.58 8.00
CA GLY A 88 7.52 10.90 7.69
C GLY A 88 7.46 11.19 6.20
N LEU A 89 7.18 10.15 5.39
CA LEU A 89 6.98 10.26 3.94
C LEU A 89 8.16 10.95 3.20
N GLN A 90 9.40 10.71 3.62
CA GLN A 90 10.58 11.19 2.87
C GLN A 90 10.47 10.78 1.41
N ASN A 91 10.56 11.76 0.49
CA ASN A 91 10.42 11.52 -0.94
C ASN A 91 11.09 12.65 -1.75
N PRO A 92 11.43 12.38 -3.03
CA PRO A 92 12.15 13.32 -3.89
C PRO A 92 11.27 14.41 -4.51
N GLY A 93 9.94 14.34 -4.35
CA GLY A 93 8.98 15.16 -5.07
C GLY A 93 8.69 14.65 -6.48
N ILE A 94 7.56 15.11 -7.05
CA ILE A 94 7.01 14.60 -8.31
C ILE A 94 7.96 14.83 -9.50
N ASP A 95 8.65 15.96 -9.57
CA ASP A 95 9.48 16.28 -10.72
C ASP A 95 10.68 15.32 -10.89
N LEU A 96 11.36 14.99 -9.77
CA LEU A 96 12.46 14.03 -9.80
C LEU A 96 11.94 12.60 -10.01
N PHE A 97 10.80 12.26 -9.41
CA PHE A 97 10.15 10.98 -9.59
C PHE A 97 9.85 10.71 -11.08
N CYS A 98 9.20 11.64 -11.78
CA CYS A 98 8.89 11.49 -13.20
C CYS A 98 10.16 11.38 -14.08
N LYS A 99 11.24 12.09 -13.73
CA LYS A 99 12.49 12.09 -14.52
C LYS A 99 13.38 10.87 -14.26
N ARG A 100 13.33 10.25 -13.08
CA ARG A 100 14.23 9.18 -12.65
C ARG A 100 13.50 7.85 -12.47
N ASP A 101 12.47 7.83 -11.65
CA ASP A 101 11.86 6.58 -11.17
C ASP A 101 10.95 5.94 -12.22
N ILE A 102 10.12 6.70 -12.91
CA ILE A 102 9.25 6.16 -13.99
C ILE A 102 10.09 5.56 -15.12
N PRO A 103 11.10 6.27 -15.71
CA PRO A 103 11.93 5.69 -16.74
C PRO A 103 12.73 4.46 -16.31
N PHE A 104 13.08 4.36 -15.02
CA PHE A 104 13.70 3.15 -14.48
C PHE A 104 12.72 1.98 -14.49
N LEU A 105 11.53 2.14 -13.92
CA LEU A 105 10.53 1.09 -13.81
C LEU A 105 10.02 0.63 -15.18
N ARG A 106 9.93 1.51 -16.16
CA ARG A 106 9.50 1.17 -17.54
C ARG A 106 10.49 0.31 -18.32
N LYS A 107 11.65 0.01 -17.76
CA LYS A 107 12.56 -1.03 -18.32
C LYS A 107 12.06 -2.44 -18.07
N TYR A 108 11.09 -2.62 -17.17
CA TYR A 108 10.57 -3.90 -16.72
C TYR A 108 9.11 -4.11 -17.14
N ASP A 109 8.77 -5.34 -17.44
CA ASP A 109 7.38 -5.76 -17.70
C ASP A 109 6.64 -5.99 -16.38
N THR A 110 6.32 -4.90 -15.69
CA THR A 110 5.53 -4.88 -14.44
C THR A 110 4.61 -3.69 -14.45
N LYS A 111 3.50 -3.75 -13.72
CA LYS A 111 2.61 -2.59 -13.56
C LYS A 111 3.20 -1.61 -12.55
N ILE A 112 3.04 -0.31 -12.82
CA ILE A 112 3.52 0.76 -11.94
C ILE A 112 2.33 1.36 -11.19
N ILE A 113 2.34 1.21 -9.87
CA ILE A 113 1.38 1.86 -8.97
C ILE A 113 2.12 3.00 -8.26
N VAL A 114 1.74 4.24 -8.54
CA VAL A 114 2.36 5.39 -7.87
C VAL A 114 1.61 5.69 -6.58
N ASN A 115 2.29 5.57 -5.44
CA ASN A 115 1.74 6.01 -4.16
C ASN A 115 1.83 7.54 -4.07
N VAL A 116 0.68 8.19 -3.90
CA VAL A 116 0.55 9.64 -3.84
C VAL A 116 0.31 10.08 -2.40
N CYS A 117 1.04 11.08 -1.94
CA CYS A 117 0.88 11.69 -0.64
C CYS A 117 0.79 13.23 -0.73
N GLY A 118 0.07 13.83 0.21
CA GLY A 118 -0.12 15.27 0.29
C GLY A 118 -0.45 15.71 1.72
N LYS A 119 -0.36 16.99 2.01
CA LYS A 119 -0.77 17.61 3.28
C LYS A 119 -2.15 18.26 3.18
N SER A 120 -2.59 18.57 1.99
CA SER A 120 -3.88 19.16 1.67
C SER A 120 -4.52 18.46 0.48
N GLU A 121 -5.83 18.61 0.29
CA GLU A 121 -6.54 18.12 -0.89
C GLU A 121 -5.90 18.63 -2.19
N GLN A 122 -5.45 19.89 -2.20
CA GLN A 122 -4.80 20.49 -3.33
C GLN A 122 -3.48 19.78 -3.68
N ASP A 123 -2.64 19.44 -2.69
CA ASP A 123 -1.36 18.73 -2.93
C ASP A 123 -1.59 17.39 -3.63
N TYR A 124 -2.62 16.63 -3.19
CA TYR A 124 -2.97 15.37 -3.84
C TYR A 124 -3.44 15.60 -5.29
N CYS A 125 -4.29 16.59 -5.52
CA CYS A 125 -4.80 16.89 -6.86
C CYS A 125 -3.68 17.32 -7.81
N GLU A 126 -2.73 18.16 -7.36
CA GLU A 126 -1.56 18.58 -8.14
C GLU A 126 -0.69 17.38 -8.58
N VAL A 127 -0.40 16.45 -7.65
CA VAL A 127 0.38 15.25 -7.98
C VAL A 127 -0.38 14.34 -8.94
N VAL A 128 -1.68 14.13 -8.71
CA VAL A 128 -2.53 13.29 -9.57
C VAL A 128 -2.65 13.87 -10.98
N GLU A 129 -2.87 15.17 -11.10
CA GLU A 129 -2.95 15.86 -12.40
C GLU A 129 -1.62 15.74 -13.15
N ARG A 130 -0.48 15.95 -12.47
CA ARG A 130 0.85 15.83 -13.06
C ARG A 130 1.14 14.41 -13.53
N LEU A 131 0.67 13.37 -12.83
CA LEU A 131 0.80 11.97 -13.21
C LEU A 131 -0.13 11.56 -14.36
N GLY A 132 -1.14 12.35 -14.64
CA GLY A 132 -2.11 12.04 -15.70
C GLY A 132 -1.51 11.89 -17.10
N ASP A 133 -0.37 12.54 -17.37
CA ASP A 133 0.34 12.46 -18.66
C ASP A 133 1.57 11.53 -18.61
N GLU A 134 1.83 10.91 -17.46
CA GLU A 134 2.95 10.00 -17.29
C GLU A 134 2.55 8.54 -17.57
N ASP A 135 3.52 7.75 -18.01
CA ASP A 135 3.33 6.33 -18.26
C ASP A 135 3.35 5.52 -16.95
N VAL A 136 2.21 5.54 -16.24
CA VAL A 136 1.98 4.78 -15.01
C VAL A 136 0.60 4.13 -15.07
N ASP A 137 0.43 2.96 -14.43
CA ASP A 137 -0.77 2.14 -14.61
C ASP A 137 -1.88 2.47 -13.61
N MET A 138 -1.54 2.81 -12.35
CA MET A 138 -2.52 3.08 -11.29
C MET A 138 -1.97 4.10 -10.29
N LEU A 139 -2.87 4.77 -9.55
CA LEU A 139 -2.51 5.73 -8.50
C LEU A 139 -3.04 5.24 -7.15
N GLU A 140 -2.14 5.06 -6.16
CA GLU A 140 -2.51 4.72 -4.78
C GLU A 140 -2.50 5.99 -3.91
N ILE A 141 -3.66 6.50 -3.56
CA ILE A 141 -3.82 7.70 -2.74
C ILE A 141 -3.70 7.35 -1.27
N ASN A 142 -2.61 7.78 -0.65
CA ASN A 142 -2.30 7.48 0.73
C ASN A 142 -2.94 8.50 1.69
N ILE A 143 -4.19 8.26 2.08
CA ILE A 143 -4.92 9.10 3.04
C ILE A 143 -4.66 8.71 4.50
N SER A 144 -3.81 7.74 4.75
CA SER A 144 -3.62 7.12 6.07
C SER A 144 -2.43 7.67 6.85
N CYS A 145 -1.82 8.79 6.44
CA CYS A 145 -0.65 9.33 7.12
C CYS A 145 -1.04 10.04 8.44
N PRO A 146 -0.69 9.49 9.63
CA PRO A 146 -1.05 10.10 10.91
C PRO A 146 -0.19 11.32 11.26
N ASN A 147 0.83 11.64 10.48
CA ASN A 147 1.89 12.59 10.83
C ASN A 147 1.76 13.97 10.17
N VAL A 148 0.63 14.30 9.57
CA VAL A 148 0.40 15.64 9.01
C VAL A 148 -0.17 16.55 10.10
N LYS A 149 0.71 17.27 10.79
CA LYS A 149 0.33 18.20 11.88
C LYS A 149 -0.38 19.48 11.37
N GLU A 150 -0.31 19.76 10.10
CA GLU A 150 -0.89 20.97 9.49
C GLU A 150 -2.01 20.58 8.54
N GLY A 151 -3.23 20.98 8.88
CA GLY A 151 -4.44 20.69 8.10
C GLY A 151 -5.51 19.90 8.83
N GLY A 152 -5.28 19.46 10.06
CA GLY A 152 -6.25 19.14 11.11
C GLY A 152 -7.25 18.00 10.89
N ILE A 153 -7.38 17.46 9.70
CA ILE A 153 -8.28 16.34 9.43
C ILE A 153 -7.43 15.21 8.89
N ALA A 154 -7.24 14.18 9.70
CA ALA A 154 -6.72 12.94 9.20
C ALA A 154 -7.75 12.37 8.22
N PHE A 155 -7.56 12.60 6.91
CA PHE A 155 -8.46 12.10 5.85
C PHE A 155 -8.79 10.62 6.03
N GLY A 156 -7.85 9.84 6.56
CA GLY A 156 -8.02 8.41 6.81
C GLY A 156 -8.79 8.04 8.09
N GLN A 157 -9.29 9.01 8.87
CA GLN A 157 -10.04 8.76 10.11
C GLN A 157 -11.46 9.36 10.09
N ASN A 158 -11.81 10.11 9.05
CA ASN A 158 -13.12 10.73 8.89
C ASN A 158 -13.74 10.34 7.55
N PRO A 159 -14.87 9.59 7.54
CA PRO A 159 -15.49 9.12 6.31
C PRO A 159 -15.86 10.25 5.34
N LYS A 160 -16.36 11.40 5.82
CA LYS A 160 -16.71 12.53 4.95
C LYS A 160 -15.48 13.15 4.30
N ALA A 161 -14.38 13.25 5.03
CA ALA A 161 -13.11 13.73 4.48
C ALA A 161 -12.52 12.74 3.47
N ALA A 162 -12.63 11.44 3.73
CA ALA A 162 -12.20 10.40 2.80
C ALA A 162 -13.03 10.41 1.50
N GLU A 163 -14.33 10.59 1.58
CA GLU A 163 -15.20 10.75 0.42
C GLU A 163 -14.85 12.01 -0.38
N SER A 164 -14.64 13.15 0.31
CA SER A 164 -14.29 14.42 -0.33
C SER A 164 -12.99 14.34 -1.12
N ILE A 165 -11.91 13.86 -0.49
CA ILE A 165 -10.60 13.72 -1.14
C ILE A 165 -10.66 12.75 -2.32
N THR A 166 -11.43 11.65 -2.19
CA THR A 166 -11.63 10.69 -3.28
C THR A 166 -12.30 11.37 -4.48
N LYS A 167 -13.39 12.12 -4.25
CA LYS A 167 -14.06 12.89 -5.30
C LYS A 167 -13.15 13.92 -5.95
N ALA A 168 -12.31 14.59 -5.16
CA ALA A 168 -11.40 15.60 -5.66
C ALA A 168 -10.34 15.00 -6.59
N VAL A 169 -9.62 13.96 -6.15
CA VAL A 169 -8.58 13.32 -6.97
C VAL A 169 -9.14 12.65 -8.22
N LYS A 170 -10.34 12.07 -8.15
CA LYS A 170 -11.01 11.44 -9.30
C LYS A 170 -11.34 12.41 -10.44
N LYS A 171 -11.42 13.72 -10.18
CA LYS A 171 -11.62 14.74 -11.23
C LYS A 171 -10.39 14.92 -12.11
N TYR A 172 -9.20 14.65 -11.58
CA TYR A 172 -7.91 14.86 -12.26
C TYR A 172 -7.27 13.55 -12.72
N ALA A 173 -7.60 12.43 -12.06
CA ALA A 173 -7.01 11.12 -12.37
C ALA A 173 -7.46 10.62 -13.74
N LYS A 174 -6.49 10.24 -14.57
CA LYS A 174 -6.71 9.49 -15.84
C LYS A 174 -6.56 7.99 -15.64
N GLN A 175 -5.77 7.58 -14.64
CA GLN A 175 -5.55 6.19 -14.25
C GLN A 175 -6.57 5.75 -13.18
N PRO A 176 -6.81 4.43 -13.00
CA PRO A 176 -7.57 3.92 -11.87
C PRO A 176 -6.99 4.36 -10.52
N VAL A 177 -7.87 4.75 -9.60
CA VAL A 177 -7.53 5.28 -8.27
C VAL A 177 -7.75 4.22 -7.20
N ILE A 178 -6.70 3.91 -6.48
CA ILE A 178 -6.68 3.05 -5.29
C ILE A 178 -6.70 3.96 -4.07
N MET A 179 -7.64 3.76 -3.15
CA MET A 179 -7.66 4.49 -1.88
C MET A 179 -7.04 3.62 -0.78
N LYS A 180 -5.91 4.06 -0.20
CA LYS A 180 -5.21 3.32 0.87
C LYS A 180 -5.73 3.71 2.24
N LEU A 181 -6.34 2.72 2.93
CA LEU A 181 -7.04 2.92 4.18
C LEU A 181 -6.14 2.71 5.41
N SER A 182 -6.42 3.48 6.46
CA SER A 182 -5.79 3.35 7.78
C SER A 182 -6.50 2.31 8.64
N PRO A 183 -5.77 1.46 9.39
CA PRO A 183 -6.37 0.59 10.39
C PRO A 183 -6.73 1.30 11.70
N ASN A 184 -6.32 2.56 11.87
CA ASN A 184 -6.46 3.31 13.12
C ASN A 184 -7.84 4.00 13.20
N VAL A 185 -8.88 3.22 13.02
CA VAL A 185 -10.30 3.62 13.02
C VAL A 185 -11.12 2.59 13.79
N THR A 186 -12.28 2.98 14.28
CA THR A 186 -13.18 2.07 15.00
C THR A 186 -13.82 1.06 14.05
N ASP A 187 -14.30 1.53 12.90
CA ASP A 187 -14.88 0.70 11.84
C ASP A 187 -14.28 1.06 10.47
N ILE A 188 -13.48 0.15 9.93
CA ILE A 188 -12.84 0.34 8.63
C ILE A 188 -13.84 0.25 7.46
N THR A 189 -15.00 -0.39 7.68
CA THR A 189 -16.03 -0.52 6.64
C THR A 189 -16.71 0.82 6.33
N GLU A 190 -16.82 1.72 7.31
CA GLU A 190 -17.32 3.08 7.08
C GLU A 190 -16.38 3.85 6.14
N MET A 191 -15.07 3.71 6.36
CA MET A 191 -14.06 4.34 5.50
C MET A 191 -14.11 3.77 4.08
N ALA A 192 -14.23 2.44 3.95
CA ALA A 192 -14.32 1.78 2.65
C ALA A 192 -15.58 2.21 1.87
N ARG A 193 -16.73 2.29 2.51
CA ARG A 193 -17.97 2.80 1.88
C ARG A 193 -17.84 4.27 1.47
N ALA A 194 -17.16 5.08 2.28
CA ALA A 194 -16.97 6.50 1.98
C ALA A 194 -16.11 6.70 0.72
N VAL A 195 -15.01 5.96 0.58
CA VAL A 195 -14.17 6.05 -0.62
C VAL A 195 -14.86 5.45 -1.85
N GLU A 196 -15.65 4.38 -1.70
CA GLU A 196 -16.50 3.83 -2.76
C GLU A 196 -17.52 4.88 -3.23
N ALA A 197 -18.21 5.55 -2.32
CA ALA A 197 -19.13 6.66 -2.62
C ALA A 197 -18.42 7.86 -3.26
N GLY A 198 -17.14 8.06 -2.95
CA GLY A 198 -16.27 9.05 -3.58
C GLY A 198 -15.86 8.71 -5.02
N GLY A 199 -16.08 7.47 -5.47
CA GLY A 199 -15.77 7.00 -6.82
C GLY A 199 -14.39 6.37 -6.94
N ALA A 200 -13.81 5.83 -5.87
CA ALA A 200 -12.62 5.00 -5.92
C ALA A 200 -12.82 3.79 -6.85
N ASP A 201 -11.78 3.36 -7.54
CA ASP A 201 -11.81 2.16 -8.38
C ASP A 201 -11.35 0.91 -7.63
N VAL A 202 -10.48 1.08 -6.62
CA VAL A 202 -9.88 0.02 -5.79
C VAL A 202 -9.69 0.53 -4.36
N VAL A 203 -9.70 -0.35 -3.38
CA VAL A 203 -9.21 -0.04 -2.02
C VAL A 203 -7.98 -0.89 -1.69
N SER A 204 -7.02 -0.29 -0.99
CA SER A 204 -5.90 -1.03 -0.39
C SER A 204 -5.90 -0.87 1.14
N LEU A 205 -5.65 -1.94 1.86
CA LEU A 205 -5.61 -1.96 3.32
C LEU A 205 -4.79 -3.15 3.84
N ILE A 206 -4.08 -2.99 4.95
CA ILE A 206 -4.08 -1.87 5.89
C ILE A 206 -2.73 -1.13 5.84
N ASN A 207 -2.75 0.17 6.18
CA ASN A 207 -1.53 0.85 6.58
C ASN A 207 -1.12 0.37 7.99
N THR A 208 -0.12 0.99 8.61
CA THR A 208 0.46 0.56 9.88
C THR A 208 -0.42 0.94 11.09
N LEU A 209 -0.40 0.09 12.13
CA LEU A 209 -1.04 0.36 13.40
C LEU A 209 -0.20 1.32 14.24
N THR A 210 -0.82 2.32 14.84
CA THR A 210 -0.11 3.26 15.72
C THR A 210 0.36 2.58 16.99
N GLY A 211 1.65 2.70 17.28
CA GLY A 211 2.28 2.14 18.47
C GLY A 211 3.36 3.04 19.04
N MET A 212 3.97 2.61 20.17
CA MET A 212 5.07 3.26 20.84
C MET A 212 6.04 2.23 21.38
N LYS A 213 7.34 2.56 21.37
CA LYS A 213 8.38 1.77 22.06
C LYS A 213 9.22 2.68 22.95
N ILE A 214 9.43 2.25 24.21
CA ILE A 214 10.32 2.89 25.17
C ILE A 214 11.62 2.07 25.25
N ASP A 215 12.75 2.75 25.15
CA ASP A 215 14.06 2.20 25.50
C ASP A 215 14.23 2.33 27.02
N ILE A 216 14.08 1.22 27.73
CA ILE A 216 14.12 1.20 29.20
C ILE A 216 15.51 1.49 29.76
N ASN A 217 16.57 1.18 28.99
CA ASN A 217 17.95 1.43 29.41
C ASN A 217 18.30 2.90 29.28
N ARG A 218 17.91 3.53 28.19
CA ARG A 218 18.12 4.96 27.93
C ARG A 218 17.05 5.84 28.56
N LYS A 219 15.94 5.25 29.04
CA LYS A 219 14.78 5.94 29.64
C LYS A 219 14.21 7.01 28.71
N THR A 220 14.10 6.68 27.42
CA THR A 220 13.61 7.58 26.36
C THR A 220 12.82 6.81 25.31
N PHE A 221 12.27 7.52 24.33
CA PHE A 221 11.57 6.91 23.20
C PHE A 221 12.57 6.24 22.25
N ALA A 222 12.21 5.06 21.73
CA ALA A 222 13.03 4.34 20.76
C ALA A 222 13.13 5.05 19.40
N ILE A 223 12.11 5.83 19.04
CA ILE A 223 12.07 6.67 17.83
C ILE A 223 11.81 8.13 18.20
N ALA A 224 12.41 9.07 17.47
CA ALA A 224 12.36 10.50 17.77
C ALA A 224 10.93 11.07 17.75
N ASN A 225 10.07 10.55 16.90
CA ASN A 225 8.66 10.96 16.79
C ASN A 225 7.77 10.45 17.95
N LYS A 226 8.32 9.68 18.90
CA LYS A 226 7.65 9.05 20.04
C LYS A 226 6.70 7.91 19.65
N THR A 227 5.74 8.17 18.80
CA THR A 227 4.83 7.20 18.20
C THR A 227 5.21 6.93 16.75
N GLY A 228 4.87 5.75 16.24
CA GLY A 228 5.09 5.35 14.86
C GLY A 228 4.14 4.24 14.43
N GLY A 229 4.20 3.87 13.17
CA GLY A 229 3.42 2.78 12.63
C GLY A 229 4.10 1.43 12.87
N MET A 230 3.38 0.48 13.46
CA MET A 230 3.80 -0.91 13.62
C MET A 230 3.39 -1.73 12.40
N SER A 231 4.30 -2.55 11.90
CA SER A 231 4.12 -3.47 10.77
C SER A 231 4.87 -4.78 11.00
N GLY A 232 4.67 -5.77 10.16
CA GLY A 232 5.29 -7.10 10.26
C GLY A 232 4.29 -8.19 10.66
N PRO A 233 4.74 -9.43 10.89
CA PRO A 233 3.86 -10.60 11.09
C PRO A 233 2.81 -10.43 12.19
N ALA A 234 3.13 -9.72 13.27
CA ALA A 234 2.19 -9.52 14.39
C ALA A 234 0.90 -8.76 14.01
N VAL A 235 0.89 -8.02 12.89
CA VAL A 235 -0.33 -7.33 12.44
C VAL A 235 -1.16 -8.14 11.44
N HIS A 236 -0.66 -9.29 10.97
CA HIS A 236 -1.31 -10.09 9.94
C HIS A 236 -2.76 -10.48 10.27
N PRO A 237 -3.08 -11.08 11.43
CA PRO A 237 -4.46 -11.46 11.74
C PRO A 237 -5.41 -10.25 11.85
N ILE A 238 -4.89 -9.06 12.17
CA ILE A 238 -5.68 -7.83 12.18
C ILE A 238 -6.00 -7.41 10.74
N ALA A 239 -5.00 -7.47 9.86
CA ALA A 239 -5.15 -7.15 8.45
C ALA A 239 -6.15 -8.09 7.75
N VAL A 240 -6.02 -9.41 7.96
CA VAL A 240 -6.93 -10.44 7.44
C VAL A 240 -8.37 -10.15 7.85
N ARG A 241 -8.62 -9.88 9.15
CA ARG A 241 -9.95 -9.51 9.64
C ARG A 241 -10.50 -8.26 8.95
N MET A 242 -9.67 -7.21 8.81
CA MET A 242 -10.10 -5.95 8.20
C MET A 242 -10.40 -6.11 6.70
N VAL A 243 -9.57 -6.86 5.97
CA VAL A 243 -9.82 -7.20 4.56
C VAL A 243 -11.14 -7.96 4.44
N TYR A 244 -11.38 -8.96 5.27
CA TYR A 244 -12.65 -9.70 5.27
C TYR A 244 -13.86 -8.78 5.50
N GLN A 245 -13.79 -7.90 6.50
CA GLN A 245 -14.86 -6.95 6.79
C GLN A 245 -15.16 -6.01 5.62
N VAL A 246 -14.10 -5.45 4.99
CA VAL A 246 -14.24 -4.56 3.83
C VAL A 246 -14.79 -5.32 2.62
N ALA A 247 -14.36 -6.57 2.41
CA ALA A 247 -14.86 -7.42 1.34
C ALA A 247 -16.37 -7.70 1.44
N GLN A 248 -16.94 -7.69 2.65
CA GLN A 248 -18.38 -7.80 2.85
C GLN A 248 -19.12 -6.44 2.70
N ALA A 249 -18.40 -5.34 2.79
CA ALA A 249 -19.00 -4.00 2.87
C ALA A 249 -19.07 -3.26 1.54
N VAL A 250 -18.13 -3.50 0.61
CA VAL A 250 -18.01 -2.81 -0.68
C VAL A 250 -17.86 -3.77 -1.84
N LYS A 251 -18.06 -3.28 -3.08
CA LYS A 251 -17.90 -4.07 -4.31
C LYS A 251 -16.55 -3.86 -4.99
N LEU A 252 -15.77 -2.90 -4.55
CA LEU A 252 -14.47 -2.57 -5.12
C LEU A 252 -13.49 -3.74 -5.01
N PRO A 253 -12.59 -3.93 -5.98
CA PRO A 253 -11.41 -4.78 -5.81
C PRO A 253 -10.59 -4.34 -4.59
N ILE A 254 -9.94 -5.32 -3.94
CA ILE A 254 -9.18 -5.10 -2.70
C ILE A 254 -7.74 -5.55 -2.90
N ILE A 255 -6.78 -4.69 -2.54
CA ILE A 255 -5.38 -5.04 -2.38
C ILE A 255 -5.10 -5.19 -0.89
N GLY A 256 -4.90 -6.44 -0.42
CA GLY A 256 -4.65 -6.74 0.99
C GLY A 256 -3.18 -6.58 1.35
N MET A 257 -2.87 -5.96 2.48
CA MET A 257 -1.51 -5.83 3.01
C MET A 257 -1.50 -5.85 4.55
N GLY A 258 -0.39 -6.32 5.09
CA GLY A 258 -0.13 -6.36 6.53
C GLY A 258 0.37 -7.73 6.97
N GLY A 259 1.67 -7.80 7.28
CA GLY A 259 2.32 -8.97 7.84
C GLY A 259 2.53 -10.15 6.89
N ILE A 260 2.28 -10.00 5.60
CA ILE A 260 2.49 -11.03 4.59
C ILE A 260 3.99 -11.31 4.46
N ALA A 261 4.41 -12.55 4.72
CA ALA A 261 5.80 -12.99 4.69
C ALA A 261 5.99 -14.37 4.00
N SER A 262 4.91 -15.01 3.58
CA SER A 262 4.91 -16.30 2.89
C SER A 262 3.78 -16.38 1.86
N ALA A 263 3.79 -17.43 1.02
CA ALA A 263 2.69 -17.72 0.10
C ALA A 263 1.40 -18.05 0.84
N GLU A 264 1.49 -18.75 1.98
CA GLU A 264 0.35 -19.08 2.82
C GLU A 264 -0.35 -17.82 3.37
N ASP A 265 0.42 -16.82 3.82
CA ASP A 265 -0.13 -15.53 4.26
C ASP A 265 -0.85 -14.82 3.10
N ALA A 266 -0.28 -14.87 1.89
CA ALA A 266 -0.88 -14.29 0.70
C ALA A 266 -2.20 -14.99 0.35
N ILE A 267 -2.24 -16.32 0.41
CA ILE A 267 -3.45 -17.13 0.18
C ILE A 267 -4.51 -16.82 1.25
N GLU A 268 -4.11 -16.71 2.52
CA GLU A 268 -5.05 -16.33 3.61
C GLU A 268 -5.69 -14.98 3.34
N MET A 269 -4.91 -14.00 2.90
CA MET A 269 -5.41 -12.68 2.55
C MET A 269 -6.39 -12.71 1.35
N ILE A 270 -6.10 -13.52 0.34
CA ILE A 270 -6.97 -13.73 -0.84
C ILE A 270 -8.27 -14.42 -0.40
N LEU A 271 -8.20 -15.44 0.44
CA LEU A 271 -9.39 -16.13 0.99
C LEU A 271 -10.23 -15.20 1.84
N ALA A 272 -9.64 -14.24 2.53
CA ALA A 272 -10.37 -13.19 3.25
C ALA A 272 -11.11 -12.21 2.32
N GLY A 273 -10.79 -12.20 1.02
CA GLY A 273 -11.50 -11.42 0.00
C GLY A 273 -10.63 -10.40 -0.75
N ALA A 274 -9.31 -10.42 -0.59
CA ALA A 274 -8.41 -9.62 -1.42
C ALA A 274 -8.35 -10.15 -2.86
N ASN A 275 -8.22 -9.25 -3.84
CA ASN A 275 -8.00 -9.57 -5.25
C ASN A 275 -6.50 -9.62 -5.59
N ALA A 276 -5.70 -8.89 -4.82
CA ALA A 276 -4.24 -8.86 -4.90
C ALA A 276 -3.66 -8.63 -3.50
N VAL A 277 -2.37 -8.90 -3.34
CA VAL A 277 -1.65 -8.75 -2.08
C VAL A 277 -0.44 -7.85 -2.23
N SER A 278 -0.11 -7.11 -1.17
CA SER A 278 1.00 -6.16 -1.16
C SER A 278 1.98 -6.49 -0.03
N VAL A 279 3.22 -6.82 -0.40
CA VAL A 279 4.27 -7.27 0.53
C VAL A 279 5.09 -6.08 1.01
N GLY A 280 5.17 -5.91 2.33
CA GLY A 280 5.83 -4.77 2.97
C GLY A 280 7.09 -5.13 3.74
N THR A 281 6.98 -5.15 5.06
CA THR A 281 8.10 -5.31 6.02
C THR A 281 8.98 -6.52 5.74
N ALA A 282 8.42 -7.61 5.21
CA ALA A 282 9.16 -8.82 4.88
C ALA A 282 10.31 -8.58 3.89
N ASN A 283 10.20 -7.58 3.00
CA ASN A 283 11.28 -7.20 2.07
C ASN A 283 12.57 -6.79 2.78
N PHE A 284 12.50 -6.29 4.01
CA PHE A 284 13.69 -5.88 4.78
C PHE A 284 14.42 -7.08 5.39
N HIS A 285 13.72 -8.18 5.66
CA HIS A 285 14.31 -9.40 6.18
C HIS A 285 14.80 -10.34 5.07
N ASN A 286 14.03 -10.41 3.99
CA ASN A 286 14.34 -11.22 2.83
C ASN A 286 13.99 -10.42 1.55
N PRO A 287 14.98 -9.82 0.87
CA PRO A 287 14.73 -9.07 -0.36
C PRO A 287 14.07 -9.90 -1.48
N ALA A 288 14.22 -11.22 -1.45
CA ALA A 288 13.63 -12.14 -2.44
C ALA A 288 12.20 -12.62 -2.08
N VAL A 289 11.66 -12.23 -0.94
CA VAL A 289 10.38 -12.74 -0.42
C VAL A 289 9.22 -12.61 -1.40
N THR A 290 9.17 -11.54 -2.19
CA THR A 290 8.11 -11.36 -3.20
C THR A 290 8.15 -12.44 -4.27
N MET A 291 9.36 -12.88 -4.66
CA MET A 291 9.53 -13.99 -5.62
C MET A 291 9.12 -15.33 -5.02
N GLU A 292 9.50 -15.58 -3.76
CA GLU A 292 9.11 -16.78 -3.02
C GLU A 292 7.57 -16.88 -2.88
N ILE A 293 6.91 -15.75 -2.65
CA ILE A 293 5.44 -15.68 -2.58
C ILE A 293 4.81 -15.94 -3.95
N VAL A 294 5.39 -15.42 -5.04
CA VAL A 294 4.91 -15.69 -6.40
C VAL A 294 5.08 -17.18 -6.76
N ASP A 295 6.18 -17.79 -6.35
CA ASP A 295 6.48 -19.20 -6.65
C ASP A 295 5.63 -20.18 -5.81
N GLY A 296 5.32 -19.84 -4.57
CA GLY A 296 4.50 -20.67 -3.66
C GLY A 296 3.02 -20.62 -3.95
#